data_cf7d193e2c0748693e5378c88a84f1d0
#
_entry.id   cf7d193e2c0748693e5378c88a84f1d0
#
_cell.length_a   1.000
_cell.length_b   1.000
_cell.length_c   1.000
_cell.angle_alpha   90.00
_cell.angle_beta   90.00
_cell.angle_gamma   90.00
#
_symmetry.space_group_name_H-M   'P 1'
#
loop_
_entity.id
_entity.type
_entity.pdbx_description
1 polymer ?
#
loop_
_entity_poly.entity_id
_entity_poly.type
_entity_poly.pdbx_seq_one_letter_code
_entity_poly.pdbx_strand_id
1 'polypeptide(L)'
;MPELPEVETVRRGLALKMTGRRIVDANLRRQDLRRPFPPMLARTLTGATIGALRRRGKYILIELDDNGILLLHLGMSGRITTSDAATPHATHDHVVLTLDDGTVVRFNDARRFGLLDFMRRGEETAHPLLAGMGPEPLEPGFSGAYLTTALAGKMTPIKAALLDQRIVAGLGNIYVCEALYRAGVSPRRLAGTVAGARADKLAAAIRDVLTEAIEAGGSSLRDYVQADGELGYFQHRWAVYGKEGEPCPACTCAEGVRRIVQSGRSTFFCAKRQR
;
A
#
# COMPACT_ATOMS: atom_id res chain seq x y z
N MET A 1 6.71 2.06 -5.39
CA MET A 1 5.36 2.53 -5.00
C MET A 1 5.02 1.83 -3.70
N PRO A 2 4.71 2.55 -2.65
CA PRO A 2 4.23 1.95 -1.40
C PRO A 2 3.04 1.01 -1.65
N GLU A 3 3.13 -0.20 -1.12
CA GLU A 3 2.08 -1.21 -1.13
C GLU A 3 1.42 -1.27 0.25
N LEU A 4 0.54 -2.23 0.50
CA LEU A 4 -0.20 -2.31 1.76
C LEU A 4 0.69 -2.24 3.03
N PRO A 5 1.82 -2.98 3.15
CA PRO A 5 2.65 -2.93 4.35
C PRO A 5 3.24 -1.54 4.62
N GLU A 6 3.75 -0.88 3.58
CA GLU A 6 4.32 0.47 3.71
C GLU A 6 3.25 1.48 4.14
N VAL A 7 2.05 1.39 3.54
CA VAL A 7 0.93 2.28 3.90
C VAL A 7 0.46 2.03 5.33
N GLU A 8 0.39 0.77 5.75
CA GLU A 8 0.01 0.41 7.13
C GLU A 8 1.04 0.90 8.15
N THR A 9 2.32 0.79 7.85
CA THR A 9 3.40 1.27 8.73
C THR A 9 3.34 2.80 8.87
N VAL A 10 3.18 3.53 7.76
CA VAL A 10 2.99 4.99 7.80
C VAL A 10 1.73 5.35 8.60
N ARG A 11 0.61 4.68 8.35
CA ARG A 11 -0.63 4.91 9.10
C ARG A 11 -0.44 4.74 10.61
N ARG A 12 0.25 3.67 11.03
CA ARG A 12 0.53 3.41 12.46
C ARG A 12 1.37 4.51 13.08
N GLY A 13 2.46 4.90 12.41
CA GLY A 13 3.32 5.98 12.88
C GLY A 13 2.58 7.32 12.97
N LEU A 14 1.77 7.66 11.97
CA LEU A 14 0.95 8.88 12.00
C LEU A 14 -0.12 8.84 13.09
N ALA A 15 -0.76 7.68 13.33
CA ALA A 15 -1.78 7.56 14.35
C ALA A 15 -1.25 7.90 15.75
N LEU A 16 -0.01 7.52 16.07
CA LEU A 16 0.63 7.85 17.35
C LEU A 16 0.82 9.36 17.57
N LYS A 17 0.95 10.14 16.50
CA LYS A 17 1.25 11.58 16.54
C LYS A 17 0.00 12.45 16.31
N MET A 18 -0.96 11.95 15.54
CA MET A 18 -2.07 12.77 15.05
C MET A 18 -3.41 12.52 15.75
N THR A 19 -3.65 11.30 16.26
CA THR A 19 -4.94 10.97 16.90
C THR A 19 -5.23 11.86 18.11
N GLY A 20 -6.41 12.46 18.14
CA GLY A 20 -6.87 13.38 19.18
C GLY A 20 -6.31 14.79 19.07
N ARG A 21 -5.44 15.07 18.08
CA ARG A 21 -4.88 16.40 17.86
C ARG A 21 -5.78 17.24 16.94
N ARG A 22 -5.75 18.55 17.17
CA ARG A 22 -6.43 19.52 16.31
C ARG A 22 -5.45 20.09 15.29
N ILE A 23 -5.89 20.19 14.03
CA ILE A 23 -5.15 20.87 12.97
C ILE A 23 -5.33 22.37 13.14
N VAL A 24 -4.27 23.07 13.57
CA VAL A 24 -4.32 24.55 13.76
C VAL A 24 -4.03 25.31 12.48
N ASP A 25 -3.27 24.69 11.56
CA ASP A 25 -3.01 25.25 10.22
C ASP A 25 -2.90 24.14 9.18
N ALA A 26 -3.49 24.36 8.01
CA ALA A 26 -3.42 23.46 6.85
C ALA A 26 -2.92 24.25 5.63
N ASN A 27 -1.62 24.15 5.36
CA ASN A 27 -0.97 24.83 4.25
C ASN A 27 -0.85 23.92 3.03
N LEU A 28 -1.73 24.13 2.05
CA LEU A 28 -1.67 23.46 0.74
C LEU A 28 -0.81 24.32 -0.20
N ARG A 29 0.47 24.00 -0.30
CA ARG A 29 1.47 24.76 -1.08
C ARG A 29 1.30 24.61 -2.59
N ARG A 30 0.31 23.84 -3.03
CA ARG A 30 -0.14 23.62 -4.41
C ARG A 30 -1.65 23.47 -4.44
N GLN A 31 -2.22 23.51 -5.63
CA GLN A 31 -3.66 23.27 -5.85
C GLN A 31 -3.95 21.82 -6.29
N ASP A 32 -2.91 21.04 -6.59
CA ASP A 32 -3.01 19.68 -7.11
C ASP A 32 -1.83 18.79 -6.70
N LEU A 33 -2.04 17.48 -6.81
CA LEU A 33 -1.04 16.45 -7.01
C LEU A 33 -1.42 15.67 -8.27
N ARG A 34 -1.71 14.37 -8.15
CA ARG A 34 -2.25 13.56 -9.26
C ARG A 34 -3.61 14.05 -9.75
N ARG A 35 -4.38 14.70 -8.87
CA ARG A 35 -5.67 15.35 -9.13
C ARG A 35 -5.70 16.69 -8.42
N PRO A 36 -6.55 17.61 -8.87
CA PRO A 36 -6.85 18.80 -8.09
C PRO A 36 -7.31 18.45 -6.68
N PHE A 37 -6.91 19.23 -5.70
CA PHE A 37 -7.44 19.08 -4.35
C PHE A 37 -8.91 19.48 -4.31
N PRO A 38 -9.72 18.88 -3.43
CA PRO A 38 -11.09 19.32 -3.20
C PRO A 38 -11.16 20.82 -2.90
N PRO A 39 -12.17 21.53 -3.42
CA PRO A 39 -12.36 22.94 -3.10
C PRO A 39 -12.39 23.17 -1.59
N MET A 40 -11.78 24.25 -1.13
CA MET A 40 -11.76 24.66 0.29
C MET A 40 -11.09 23.65 1.25
N LEU A 41 -10.34 22.66 0.75
CA LEU A 41 -9.75 21.60 1.58
C LEU A 41 -8.95 22.17 2.77
N ALA A 42 -8.10 23.18 2.55
CA ALA A 42 -7.34 23.82 3.63
C ALA A 42 -8.25 24.37 4.74
N ARG A 43 -9.35 25.06 4.36
CA ARG A 43 -10.32 25.58 5.31
C ARG A 43 -11.09 24.49 6.05
N THR A 44 -11.41 23.40 5.35
CA THR A 44 -12.08 22.23 5.95
C THR A 44 -11.19 21.54 6.97
N LEU A 45 -9.89 21.47 6.72
CA LEU A 45 -8.94 20.81 7.62
C LEU A 45 -8.57 21.69 8.82
N THR A 46 -8.47 23.01 8.65
CA THR A 46 -8.09 23.93 9.72
C THR A 46 -9.19 23.99 10.79
N GLY A 47 -8.82 23.74 12.02
CA GLY A 47 -9.69 23.67 13.18
C GLY A 47 -10.26 22.28 13.47
N ALA A 48 -10.19 21.34 12.52
CA ALA A 48 -10.71 19.97 12.69
C ALA A 48 -9.86 19.16 13.68
N THR A 49 -10.51 18.34 14.50
CA THR A 49 -9.85 17.38 15.40
C THR A 49 -9.73 16.03 14.69
N ILE A 50 -8.54 15.46 14.73
CA ILE A 50 -8.25 14.18 14.09
C ILE A 50 -8.71 13.03 14.98
N GLY A 51 -9.61 12.20 14.46
CA GLY A 51 -10.06 10.97 15.09
C GLY A 51 -9.15 9.79 14.75
N ALA A 52 -9.75 8.66 14.35
CA ALA A 52 -9.02 7.47 13.98
C ALA A 52 -8.34 7.61 12.61
N LEU A 53 -7.19 6.97 12.47
CA LEU A 53 -6.55 6.75 11.18
C LEU A 53 -6.76 5.28 10.78
N ARG A 54 -7.44 5.06 9.67
CA ARG A 54 -7.72 3.74 9.10
C ARG A 54 -6.96 3.54 7.78
N ARG A 55 -6.84 2.32 7.34
CA ARG A 55 -6.31 1.98 6.01
C ARG A 55 -7.38 1.23 5.21
N ARG A 56 -7.43 1.53 3.90
CA ARG A 56 -8.15 0.73 2.91
C ARG A 56 -7.24 0.51 1.69
N GLY A 57 -6.81 -0.73 1.47
CA GLY A 57 -5.83 -1.06 0.43
C GLY A 57 -4.54 -0.26 0.60
N LYS A 58 -4.28 0.65 -0.35
CA LYS A 58 -3.11 1.56 -0.34
C LYS A 58 -3.48 3.00 0.04
N TYR A 59 -4.67 3.21 0.61
CA TYR A 59 -5.15 4.51 1.06
C TYR A 59 -5.11 4.60 2.59
N ILE A 60 -4.77 5.79 3.10
CA ILE A 60 -4.95 6.17 4.50
C ILE A 60 -6.22 7.03 4.57
N LEU A 61 -7.10 6.73 5.50
CA LEU A 61 -8.32 7.45 5.81
C LEU A 61 -8.14 8.11 7.17
N ILE A 62 -8.12 9.43 7.21
CA ILE A 62 -7.99 10.23 8.43
C ILE A 62 -9.37 10.78 8.77
N GLU A 63 -9.98 10.26 9.83
CA GLU A 63 -11.28 10.70 10.30
C GLU A 63 -11.18 12.04 11.01
N LEU A 64 -12.14 12.93 10.78
CA LEU A 64 -12.26 14.22 11.42
C LEU A 64 -13.55 14.29 12.24
N ASP A 65 -13.59 15.16 13.24
CA ASP A 65 -14.69 15.32 14.18
C ASP A 65 -16.00 15.83 13.54
N ASP A 66 -15.90 16.52 12.40
CA ASP A 66 -17.05 17.04 11.62
C ASP A 66 -17.70 16.00 10.70
N ASN A 67 -17.48 14.71 10.92
CA ASN A 67 -17.84 13.60 10.02
C ASN A 67 -17.11 13.62 8.66
N GLY A 68 -16.04 14.37 8.55
CA GLY A 68 -15.17 14.35 7.38
C GLY A 68 -14.19 13.18 7.42
N ILE A 69 -13.73 12.76 6.23
CA ILE A 69 -12.63 11.82 6.06
C ILE A 69 -11.68 12.41 5.01
N LEU A 70 -10.44 12.69 5.41
CA LEU A 70 -9.38 12.99 4.47
C LEU A 70 -8.82 11.67 3.93
N LEU A 71 -8.96 11.45 2.64
CA LEU A 71 -8.43 10.30 1.92
C LEU A 71 -7.06 10.63 1.34
N LEU A 72 -6.07 9.79 1.59
CA LEU A 72 -4.70 10.01 1.19
C LEU A 72 -4.11 8.77 0.52
N HIS A 73 -3.38 8.97 -0.60
CA HIS A 73 -2.63 7.93 -1.28
C HIS A 73 -1.20 8.42 -1.56
N LEU A 74 -0.20 7.62 -1.18
CA LEU A 74 1.20 8.00 -1.31
C LEU A 74 1.73 8.06 -2.75
N GLY A 75 1.01 7.50 -3.70
CA GLY A 75 1.48 7.44 -5.09
C GLY A 75 2.71 6.54 -5.24
N MET A 76 3.76 7.06 -5.87
CA MET A 76 4.99 6.31 -6.10
C MET A 76 6.17 6.78 -5.25
N SER A 77 6.24 8.08 -4.98
CA SER A 77 7.34 8.73 -4.25
C SER A 77 6.86 9.54 -3.04
N GLY A 78 5.54 9.55 -2.81
CA GLY A 78 4.95 10.25 -1.67
C GLY A 78 5.38 9.63 -0.36
N ARG A 79 5.75 10.49 0.57
CA ARG A 79 6.08 10.15 1.96
C ARG A 79 5.42 11.16 2.88
N ILE A 80 5.00 10.70 4.03
CA ILE A 80 4.46 11.55 5.07
C ILE A 80 5.34 11.37 6.29
N THR A 81 5.89 12.48 6.74
CA THR A 81 6.77 12.53 7.91
C THR A 81 6.26 13.53 8.91
N THR A 82 6.63 13.35 10.15
CA THR A 82 6.39 14.29 11.23
C THR A 82 7.70 14.97 11.63
N SER A 83 7.64 16.24 11.98
CA SER A 83 8.77 17.04 12.44
C SER A 83 8.28 18.11 13.43
N ASP A 84 9.18 18.88 13.98
CA ASP A 84 8.87 20.12 14.69
C ASP A 84 8.69 21.31 13.72
N ALA A 85 8.22 22.43 14.26
CA ALA A 85 8.01 23.67 13.51
C ALA A 85 9.32 24.34 13.06
N ALA A 86 10.45 24.06 13.74
CA ALA A 86 11.76 24.63 13.41
C ALA A 86 12.39 23.96 12.16
N THR A 87 11.93 22.78 11.79
CA THR A 87 12.43 22.05 10.61
C THR A 87 12.05 22.81 9.32
N PRO A 88 13.00 23.22 8.47
CA PRO A 88 12.73 23.91 7.22
C PRO A 88 11.86 23.07 6.26
N HIS A 89 11.09 23.75 5.43
CA HIS A 89 10.33 23.07 4.35
C HIS A 89 11.27 22.51 3.29
N ALA A 90 11.07 21.24 2.91
CA ALA A 90 11.73 20.64 1.78
C ALA A 90 11.07 21.07 0.45
N THR A 91 11.80 20.96 -0.67
CA THR A 91 11.37 21.41 -2.00
C THR A 91 10.03 20.83 -2.44
N HIS A 92 9.71 19.58 -2.04
CA HIS A 92 8.52 18.85 -2.49
C HIS A 92 7.50 18.63 -1.36
N ASP A 93 7.56 19.41 -0.28
CA ASP A 93 6.52 19.46 0.74
C ASP A 93 5.30 20.18 0.17
N HIS A 94 4.34 19.42 -0.32
CA HIS A 94 3.16 19.98 -1.02
C HIS A 94 1.98 20.25 -0.08
N VAL A 95 1.90 19.49 1.02
CA VAL A 95 0.89 19.68 2.06
C VAL A 95 1.59 19.67 3.41
N VAL A 96 1.30 20.67 4.22
CA VAL A 96 1.86 20.80 5.57
C VAL A 96 0.70 21.07 6.52
N LEU A 97 0.55 20.20 7.52
CA LEU A 97 -0.44 20.36 8.58
C LEU A 97 0.30 20.64 9.88
N THR A 98 -0.07 21.70 10.58
CA THR A 98 0.44 22.01 11.93
C THR A 98 -0.61 21.58 12.94
N LEU A 99 -0.20 20.81 13.94
CA LEU A 99 -1.05 20.32 15.01
C LEU A 99 -0.94 21.24 16.25
N ASP A 100 -1.91 21.13 17.15
CA ASP A 100 -2.02 21.96 18.36
C ASP A 100 -0.89 21.75 19.39
N ASP A 101 -0.13 20.66 19.27
CA ASP A 101 1.06 20.39 20.09
C ASP A 101 2.37 20.87 19.43
N GLY A 102 2.30 21.55 18.28
CA GLY A 102 3.45 22.00 17.51
C GLY A 102 4.03 20.95 16.55
N THR A 103 3.52 19.74 16.54
CA THR A 103 3.90 18.72 15.52
C THR A 103 3.51 19.18 14.13
N VAL A 104 4.44 19.06 13.17
CA VAL A 104 4.21 19.38 11.77
C VAL A 104 4.20 18.09 10.95
N VAL A 105 3.10 17.82 10.28
CA VAL A 105 2.93 16.69 9.35
C VAL A 105 3.16 17.17 7.94
N ARG A 106 4.09 16.54 7.22
CA ARG A 106 4.51 16.96 5.87
C ARG A 106 4.23 15.87 4.87
N PHE A 107 3.50 16.19 3.81
CA PHE A 107 3.37 15.31 2.65
C PHE A 107 4.30 15.78 1.55
N ASN A 108 5.41 15.06 1.39
CA ASN A 108 6.43 15.28 0.38
C ASN A 108 6.23 14.32 -0.79
N ASP A 109 6.20 14.82 -2.03
CA ASP A 109 6.03 13.98 -3.23
C ASP A 109 6.66 14.60 -4.47
N ALA A 110 7.91 14.26 -4.74
CA ALA A 110 8.66 14.80 -5.87
C ALA A 110 8.02 14.50 -7.24
N ARG A 111 7.35 13.36 -7.39
CA ARG A 111 6.72 12.93 -8.66
C ARG A 111 5.27 13.35 -8.80
N ARG A 112 4.64 13.81 -7.73
CA ARG A 112 3.23 14.23 -7.68
C ARG A 112 2.22 13.17 -8.13
N PHE A 113 2.50 11.91 -7.83
CA PHE A 113 1.58 10.78 -8.07
C PHE A 113 0.73 10.44 -6.85
N GLY A 114 0.97 11.12 -5.75
CA GLY A 114 0.12 11.10 -4.57
C GLY A 114 -1.24 11.73 -4.83
N LEU A 115 -2.13 11.57 -3.88
CA LEU A 115 -3.49 12.09 -4.00
C LEU A 115 -4.00 12.44 -2.60
N LEU A 116 -4.72 13.56 -2.52
CA LEU A 116 -5.63 13.88 -1.42
C LEU A 116 -7.03 14.04 -1.98
N ASP A 117 -8.01 13.50 -1.26
CA ASP A 117 -9.42 13.68 -1.54
C ASP A 117 -10.18 13.80 -0.22
N PHE A 118 -11.43 14.20 -0.27
CA PHE A 118 -12.26 14.38 0.91
C PHE A 118 -13.64 13.78 0.67
N MET A 119 -14.18 13.12 1.69
CA MET A 119 -15.52 12.56 1.68
C MET A 119 -16.18 12.68 3.06
N ARG A 120 -17.48 12.48 3.14
CA ARG A 120 -18.19 12.31 4.41
C ARG A 120 -18.13 10.87 4.89
N ARG A 121 -18.17 10.67 6.20
CA ARG A 121 -18.28 9.35 6.81
C ARG A 121 -19.58 8.66 6.34
N GLY A 122 -19.44 7.41 5.92
CA GLY A 122 -20.53 6.62 5.31
C GLY A 122 -20.55 6.66 3.78
N GLU A 123 -19.77 7.52 3.13
CA GLU A 123 -19.67 7.59 1.66
C GLU A 123 -18.56 6.68 1.11
N GLU A 124 -17.79 5.98 1.95
CA GLU A 124 -16.61 5.21 1.55
C GLU A 124 -16.93 4.14 0.50
N THR A 125 -18.08 3.48 0.63
CA THR A 125 -18.54 2.44 -0.30
C THR A 125 -18.99 2.99 -1.65
N ALA A 126 -19.37 4.26 -1.72
CA ALA A 126 -19.77 4.95 -2.94
C ALA A 126 -18.62 5.78 -3.55
N HIS A 127 -17.55 6.02 -2.80
CA HIS A 127 -16.45 6.87 -3.27
C HIS A 127 -15.69 6.22 -4.45
N PRO A 128 -15.50 6.93 -5.59
CA PRO A 128 -14.98 6.32 -6.83
C PRO A 128 -13.62 5.61 -6.69
N LEU A 129 -12.80 6.03 -5.72
CA LEU A 129 -11.49 5.42 -5.48
C LEU A 129 -11.55 4.16 -4.59
N LEU A 130 -12.66 3.93 -3.89
CA LEU A 130 -12.81 2.86 -2.91
C LEU A 130 -13.90 1.84 -3.28
N ALA A 131 -14.96 2.28 -3.98
CA ALA A 131 -16.19 1.51 -4.23
C ALA A 131 -15.97 0.13 -4.89
N GLY A 132 -15.00 0.01 -5.76
CA GLY A 132 -14.74 -1.24 -6.48
C GLY A 132 -13.64 -2.11 -5.88
N MET A 133 -13.14 -1.79 -4.70
CA MET A 133 -12.01 -2.53 -4.12
C MET A 133 -12.43 -3.88 -3.55
N GLY A 134 -11.65 -4.92 -3.86
CA GLY A 134 -11.76 -6.25 -3.25
C GLY A 134 -11.50 -6.26 -1.74
N PRO A 135 -11.62 -7.41 -1.08
CA PRO A 135 -11.41 -7.52 0.36
C PRO A 135 -9.98 -7.17 0.78
N GLU A 136 -9.85 -6.77 2.04
CA GLU A 136 -8.55 -6.62 2.69
C GLU A 136 -7.93 -8.01 2.93
N PRO A 137 -6.69 -8.25 2.50
CA PRO A 137 -6.08 -9.57 2.59
C PRO A 137 -5.78 -10.04 4.02
N LEU A 138 -5.76 -9.13 4.98
CA LEU A 138 -5.53 -9.45 6.40
C LEU A 138 -6.84 -9.61 7.20
N GLU A 139 -7.99 -9.36 6.58
CA GLU A 139 -9.30 -9.50 7.21
C GLU A 139 -9.90 -10.90 6.99
N PRO A 140 -10.83 -11.35 7.86
CA PRO A 140 -11.43 -12.68 7.77
C PRO A 140 -12.14 -12.99 6.45
N GLY A 141 -12.66 -11.99 5.76
CA GLY A 141 -13.33 -12.14 4.46
C GLY A 141 -12.42 -12.58 3.31
N PHE A 142 -11.10 -12.49 3.47
CA PHE A 142 -10.14 -12.98 2.46
C PHE A 142 -9.74 -14.42 2.76
N SER A 143 -10.02 -15.35 1.85
CA SER A 143 -9.79 -16.79 2.01
C SER A 143 -9.48 -17.47 0.67
N GLY A 144 -9.05 -18.73 0.69
CA GLY A 144 -8.92 -19.54 -0.52
C GLY A 144 -10.26 -19.78 -1.21
N ALA A 145 -11.35 -19.93 -0.45
CA ALA A 145 -12.70 -20.02 -1.00
C ALA A 145 -13.08 -18.73 -1.74
N TYR A 146 -12.81 -17.57 -1.14
CA TYR A 146 -12.98 -16.28 -1.81
C TYR A 146 -12.16 -16.20 -3.11
N LEU A 147 -10.85 -16.52 -3.05
CA LEU A 147 -9.99 -16.49 -4.23
C LEU A 147 -10.49 -17.44 -5.33
N THR A 148 -10.93 -18.63 -4.98
CA THR A 148 -11.50 -19.61 -5.94
C THR A 148 -12.66 -18.99 -6.72
N THR A 149 -13.58 -18.32 -6.02
CA THR A 149 -14.74 -17.66 -6.64
C THR A 149 -14.33 -16.43 -7.45
N ALA A 150 -13.51 -15.56 -6.89
CA ALA A 150 -13.09 -14.30 -7.52
C ALA A 150 -12.22 -14.51 -8.77
N LEU A 151 -11.51 -15.65 -8.85
CA LEU A 151 -10.64 -16.01 -9.98
C LEU A 151 -11.32 -16.90 -11.01
N ALA A 152 -12.50 -17.45 -10.74
CA ALA A 152 -13.21 -18.36 -11.62
C ALA A 152 -13.35 -17.79 -13.03
N GLY A 153 -13.04 -18.61 -14.04
CA GLY A 153 -13.13 -18.24 -15.45
C GLY A 153 -12.13 -17.21 -15.97
N LYS A 154 -11.24 -16.67 -15.12
CA LYS A 154 -10.26 -15.66 -15.57
C LYS A 154 -9.11 -16.29 -16.35
N MET A 155 -8.94 -15.84 -17.59
CA MET A 155 -7.91 -16.31 -18.52
C MET A 155 -6.59 -15.51 -18.39
N THR A 156 -6.54 -14.50 -17.57
CA THR A 156 -5.31 -13.73 -17.32
C THR A 156 -4.33 -14.51 -16.42
N PRO A 157 -3.01 -14.28 -16.51
CA PRO A 157 -2.07 -14.84 -15.56
C PRO A 157 -2.42 -14.46 -14.11
N ILE A 158 -2.23 -15.39 -13.19
CA ILE A 158 -2.57 -15.20 -11.76
C ILE A 158 -1.90 -13.95 -11.17
N LYS A 159 -0.66 -13.64 -11.54
CA LYS A 159 0.01 -12.43 -11.08
C LYS A 159 -0.76 -11.17 -11.49
N ALA A 160 -1.19 -11.09 -12.75
CA ALA A 160 -1.95 -9.95 -13.25
C ALA A 160 -3.31 -9.80 -12.53
N ALA A 161 -3.98 -10.93 -12.28
CA ALA A 161 -5.24 -10.93 -11.53
C ALA A 161 -5.04 -10.42 -10.08
N LEU A 162 -3.99 -10.86 -9.38
CA LEU A 162 -3.72 -10.41 -8.00
C LEU A 162 -3.29 -8.94 -7.89
N LEU A 163 -2.81 -8.32 -8.97
CA LEU A 163 -2.51 -6.88 -9.02
C LEU A 163 -3.76 -6.02 -9.19
N ASP A 164 -4.88 -6.61 -9.58
CA ASP A 164 -6.17 -5.92 -9.69
C ASP A 164 -6.74 -5.69 -8.28
N GLN A 165 -6.81 -4.42 -7.89
CA GLN A 165 -7.31 -4.01 -6.58
C GLN A 165 -8.78 -4.38 -6.34
N ARG A 166 -9.52 -4.74 -7.38
CA ARG A 166 -10.89 -5.25 -7.29
C ARG A 166 -10.93 -6.70 -6.82
N ILE A 167 -9.84 -7.44 -6.98
CA ILE A 167 -9.72 -8.83 -6.51
C ILE A 167 -9.13 -8.88 -5.10
N VAL A 168 -8.02 -8.19 -4.87
CA VAL A 168 -7.38 -8.09 -3.55
C VAL A 168 -6.89 -6.66 -3.33
N ALA A 169 -7.35 -6.02 -2.27
CA ALA A 169 -6.91 -4.69 -1.93
C ALA A 169 -5.45 -4.67 -1.43
N GLY A 170 -4.69 -3.66 -1.83
CA GLY A 170 -3.39 -3.37 -1.26
C GLY A 170 -2.19 -4.13 -1.81
N LEU A 171 -2.38 -5.28 -2.50
CA LEU A 171 -1.28 -6.00 -3.12
C LEU A 171 -0.63 -5.20 -4.25
N GLY A 172 0.67 -5.31 -4.35
CA GLY A 172 1.45 -4.76 -5.45
C GLY A 172 2.52 -5.74 -5.93
N ASN A 173 3.46 -5.24 -6.72
CA ASN A 173 4.37 -6.08 -7.49
C ASN A 173 5.36 -6.88 -6.62
N ILE A 174 5.78 -6.32 -5.49
CA ILE A 174 6.71 -6.97 -4.57
C ILE A 174 6.00 -8.17 -3.92
N TYR A 175 4.93 -7.88 -3.22
CA TYR A 175 4.27 -8.89 -2.38
C TYR A 175 3.52 -9.95 -3.18
N VAL A 176 3.06 -9.63 -4.40
CA VAL A 176 2.53 -10.66 -5.31
C VAL A 176 3.61 -11.64 -5.76
N CYS A 177 4.83 -11.19 -6.10
CA CYS A 177 5.92 -12.10 -6.46
C CYS A 177 6.31 -13.00 -5.28
N GLU A 178 6.47 -12.42 -4.09
CA GLU A 178 6.83 -13.15 -2.88
C GLU A 178 5.75 -14.17 -2.45
N ALA A 179 4.48 -13.77 -2.47
CA ALA A 179 3.37 -14.67 -2.13
C ALA A 179 3.24 -15.84 -3.11
N LEU A 180 3.34 -15.59 -4.42
CA LEU A 180 3.32 -16.64 -5.44
C LEU A 180 4.51 -17.61 -5.28
N TYR A 181 5.69 -17.10 -4.92
CA TYR A 181 6.85 -17.93 -4.64
C TYR A 181 6.61 -18.82 -3.41
N ARG A 182 6.14 -18.28 -2.31
CA ARG A 182 5.82 -19.00 -1.07
C ARG A 182 4.76 -20.08 -1.30
N ALA A 183 3.71 -19.75 -2.06
CA ALA A 183 2.64 -20.68 -2.42
C ALA A 183 3.06 -21.76 -3.43
N GLY A 184 4.22 -21.63 -4.08
CA GLY A 184 4.67 -22.52 -5.15
C GLY A 184 3.85 -22.40 -6.45
N VAL A 185 3.17 -21.25 -6.66
CA VAL A 185 2.29 -21.01 -7.80
C VAL A 185 3.05 -20.21 -8.88
N SER A 186 3.07 -20.72 -10.11
CA SER A 186 3.69 -20.02 -11.23
C SER A 186 2.95 -18.70 -11.50
N PRO A 187 3.66 -17.56 -11.62
CA PRO A 187 3.04 -16.28 -11.97
C PRO A 187 2.38 -16.27 -13.36
N ARG A 188 2.72 -17.26 -14.20
CA ARG A 188 2.21 -17.44 -15.57
C ARG A 188 0.93 -18.31 -15.61
N ARG A 189 0.59 -18.99 -14.52
CA ARG A 189 -0.60 -19.84 -14.42
C ARG A 189 -1.86 -19.01 -14.68
N LEU A 190 -2.83 -19.55 -15.42
CA LEU A 190 -4.11 -18.90 -15.60
C LEU A 190 -4.85 -18.79 -14.26
N ALA A 191 -5.34 -17.60 -13.96
CA ALA A 191 -5.98 -17.31 -12.69
C ALA A 191 -7.17 -18.24 -12.39
N GLY A 192 -8.00 -18.53 -13.39
CA GLY A 192 -9.14 -19.44 -13.25
C GLY A 192 -8.80 -20.88 -12.90
N THR A 193 -7.52 -21.28 -12.97
CA THR A 193 -7.05 -22.62 -12.56
C THR A 193 -6.52 -22.66 -11.12
N VAL A 194 -6.56 -21.52 -10.41
CA VAL A 194 -6.13 -21.42 -9.02
C VAL A 194 -7.36 -21.56 -8.13
N ALA A 195 -7.65 -22.79 -7.71
CA ALA A 195 -8.83 -23.14 -6.92
C ALA A 195 -8.47 -24.18 -5.83
N GLY A 196 -9.37 -24.38 -4.86
CA GLY A 196 -9.22 -25.34 -3.78
C GLY A 196 -7.92 -25.18 -3.02
N ALA A 197 -7.23 -26.28 -2.70
CA ALA A 197 -6.00 -26.29 -1.91
C ALA A 197 -4.90 -25.33 -2.43
N ARG A 198 -4.87 -25.07 -3.75
CA ARG A 198 -3.92 -24.10 -4.32
C ARG A 198 -4.31 -22.67 -3.96
N ALA A 199 -5.59 -22.35 -3.99
CA ALA A 199 -6.10 -21.04 -3.55
C ALA A 199 -5.92 -20.85 -2.03
N ASP A 200 -6.12 -21.92 -1.23
CA ASP A 200 -5.89 -21.88 0.22
C ASP A 200 -4.42 -21.55 0.55
N LYS A 201 -3.49 -22.27 -0.09
CA LYS A 201 -2.05 -22.00 0.06
C LYS A 201 -1.67 -20.59 -0.37
N LEU A 202 -2.26 -20.09 -1.45
CA LEU A 202 -1.99 -18.74 -1.94
C LEU A 202 -2.54 -17.68 -0.99
N ALA A 203 -3.76 -17.86 -0.47
CA ALA A 203 -4.35 -16.94 0.50
C ALA A 203 -3.52 -16.87 1.79
N ALA A 204 -3.07 -18.03 2.31
CA ALA A 204 -2.18 -18.10 3.46
C ALA A 204 -0.86 -17.35 3.17
N ALA A 205 -0.19 -17.66 2.05
CA ALA A 205 1.07 -17.03 1.68
C ALA A 205 0.97 -15.51 1.50
N ILE A 206 -0.17 -15.00 1.01
CA ILE A 206 -0.44 -13.56 0.93
C ILE A 206 -0.51 -12.95 2.33
N ARG A 207 -1.26 -13.57 3.26
CA ARG A 207 -1.33 -13.07 4.64
C ARG A 207 0.02 -13.07 5.33
N ASP A 208 0.74 -14.19 5.24
CA ASP A 208 2.03 -14.36 5.92
C ASP A 208 3.03 -13.31 5.45
N VAL A 209 3.19 -13.14 4.13
CA VAL A 209 4.16 -12.17 3.58
C VAL A 209 3.81 -10.74 3.95
N LEU A 210 2.52 -10.38 3.96
CA LEU A 210 2.08 -9.03 4.31
C LEU A 210 2.25 -8.75 5.81
N THR A 211 1.93 -9.73 6.67
CA THR A 211 2.11 -9.62 8.13
C THR A 211 3.57 -9.42 8.48
N GLU A 212 4.46 -10.30 7.98
CA GLU A 212 5.90 -10.20 8.18
C GLU A 212 6.47 -8.87 7.65
N ALA A 213 5.94 -8.37 6.53
CA ALA A 213 6.37 -7.11 5.96
C ALA A 213 5.95 -5.92 6.83
N ILE A 214 4.75 -5.93 7.39
CA ILE A 214 4.29 -4.89 8.33
C ILE A 214 5.15 -4.90 9.61
N GLU A 215 5.43 -6.08 10.17
CA GLU A 215 6.29 -6.24 11.36
C GLU A 215 7.72 -5.73 11.12
N ALA A 216 8.23 -5.86 9.89
CA ALA A 216 9.53 -5.35 9.48
C ALA A 216 9.53 -3.87 9.05
N GLY A 217 8.42 -3.14 9.22
CA GLY A 217 8.32 -1.73 8.85
C GLY A 217 8.20 -1.47 7.35
N GLY A 218 7.82 -2.47 6.55
CA GLY A 218 7.74 -2.38 5.09
C GLY A 218 9.09 -2.56 4.38
N SER A 219 9.12 -2.28 3.08
CA SER A 219 10.31 -2.40 2.23
C SER A 219 10.78 -1.03 1.72
N SER A 220 11.99 -0.62 2.07
CA SER A 220 12.61 0.61 1.56
C SER A 220 13.47 0.32 0.35
N LEU A 221 12.97 0.62 -0.87
CA LEU A 221 13.72 0.47 -2.11
C LEU A 221 14.42 1.76 -2.55
N ARG A 222 13.73 2.91 -2.47
CA ARG A 222 14.25 4.23 -2.89
C ARG A 222 13.66 5.38 -2.09
N ASP A 223 12.34 5.53 -2.13
CA ASP A 223 11.66 6.75 -1.67
C ASP A 223 10.84 6.52 -0.40
N TYR A 224 10.62 5.26 0.01
CA TYR A 224 9.81 4.95 1.17
C TYR A 224 10.60 5.14 2.48
N VAL A 225 10.00 5.87 3.40
CA VAL A 225 10.39 5.97 4.80
C VAL A 225 9.13 5.88 5.68
N GLN A 226 9.31 5.46 6.92
CA GLN A 226 8.26 5.49 7.95
C GLN A 226 7.92 6.93 8.35
N ALA A 227 6.90 7.13 9.16
CA ALA A 227 6.45 8.48 9.57
C ALA A 227 7.49 9.25 10.41
N ASP A 228 8.39 8.55 11.09
CA ASP A 228 9.53 9.08 11.82
C ASP A 228 10.80 9.27 10.96
N GLY A 229 10.75 8.87 9.70
CA GLY A 229 11.87 8.94 8.76
C GLY A 229 12.72 7.68 8.68
N GLU A 230 12.48 6.69 9.54
CA GLU A 230 13.21 5.41 9.53
C GLU A 230 12.93 4.58 8.28
N LEU A 231 13.89 3.70 7.94
CA LEU A 231 13.75 2.79 6.79
C LEU A 231 13.00 1.52 7.20
N GLY A 232 12.25 0.95 6.26
CA GLY A 232 11.76 -0.42 6.40
C GLY A 232 12.87 -1.43 6.09
N TYR A 233 12.75 -2.64 6.62
CA TYR A 233 13.80 -3.67 6.54
C TYR A 233 13.36 -4.94 5.80
N PHE A 234 12.13 -5.05 5.33
CA PHE A 234 11.63 -6.27 4.70
C PHE A 234 12.33 -6.62 3.39
N GLN A 235 12.95 -5.67 2.68
CA GLN A 235 13.73 -5.94 1.47
C GLN A 235 14.86 -6.95 1.68
N HIS A 236 15.36 -7.08 2.90
CA HIS A 236 16.40 -8.08 3.24
C HIS A 236 15.85 -9.50 3.40
N ARG A 237 14.52 -9.67 3.45
CA ARG A 237 13.82 -10.95 3.58
C ARG A 237 13.19 -11.44 2.28
N TRP A 238 13.33 -10.70 1.17
CA TRP A 238 12.79 -11.14 -0.12
C TRP A 238 13.44 -12.45 -0.58
N ALA A 239 12.60 -13.36 -1.07
CA ALA A 239 13.04 -14.63 -1.62
C ALA A 239 13.37 -14.54 -3.10
N VAL A 240 12.60 -13.78 -3.87
CA VAL A 240 12.73 -13.70 -5.34
C VAL A 240 12.73 -12.28 -5.88
N TYR A 241 12.05 -11.31 -5.23
CA TYR A 241 11.89 -9.99 -5.81
C TYR A 241 13.25 -9.27 -5.96
N GLY A 242 13.56 -8.81 -7.17
CA GLY A 242 14.83 -8.14 -7.48
C GLY A 242 16.04 -9.05 -7.58
N LYS A 243 15.90 -10.37 -7.42
CA LYS A 243 17.00 -11.35 -7.34
C LYS A 243 17.19 -12.16 -8.62
N GLU A 244 17.04 -11.54 -9.79
CA GLU A 244 17.27 -12.19 -11.08
C GLU A 244 18.69 -12.80 -11.14
N GLY A 245 18.79 -14.09 -11.50
CA GLY A 245 20.05 -14.82 -11.59
C GLY A 245 20.61 -15.35 -10.27
N GLU A 246 20.07 -14.91 -9.12
CA GLU A 246 20.51 -15.44 -7.83
C GLU A 246 20.01 -16.88 -7.61
N PRO A 247 20.70 -17.70 -6.80
CA PRO A 247 20.24 -19.01 -6.43
C PRO A 247 18.86 -18.98 -5.77
N CYS A 248 17.99 -19.92 -6.12
CA CYS A 248 16.69 -20.05 -5.45
C CYS A 248 16.90 -20.49 -3.99
N PRO A 249 16.38 -19.79 -2.98
CA PRO A 249 16.64 -20.11 -1.57
C PRO A 249 16.02 -21.42 -1.09
N ALA A 250 15.11 -22.02 -1.86
CA ALA A 250 14.39 -23.23 -1.46
C ALA A 250 14.53 -24.40 -2.44
N CYS A 251 15.41 -24.30 -3.44
CA CYS A 251 15.72 -25.45 -4.31
C CYS A 251 17.13 -25.29 -4.94
N THR A 252 17.68 -26.42 -5.40
CA THR A 252 18.98 -26.50 -6.08
C THR A 252 18.85 -26.42 -7.59
N CYS A 253 17.97 -25.55 -8.12
CA CYS A 253 17.86 -25.36 -9.58
C CYS A 253 19.05 -24.56 -10.11
N ALA A 254 19.67 -25.05 -11.20
CA ALA A 254 20.81 -24.38 -11.82
C ALA A 254 20.47 -23.02 -12.41
N GLU A 255 19.18 -22.79 -12.75
CA GLU A 255 18.72 -21.56 -13.40
C GLU A 255 18.47 -20.39 -12.43
N GLY A 256 18.38 -20.66 -11.13
CA GLY A 256 18.10 -19.63 -10.12
C GLY A 256 16.74 -18.94 -10.30
N VAL A 257 16.67 -17.71 -9.80
CA VAL A 257 15.49 -16.84 -9.94
C VAL A 257 15.47 -16.24 -11.33
N ARG A 258 14.34 -16.41 -12.02
CA ARG A 258 14.11 -15.83 -13.36
C ARG A 258 13.35 -14.54 -13.29
N ARG A 259 13.53 -13.70 -14.28
CA ARG A 259 12.73 -12.50 -14.52
C ARG A 259 12.01 -12.57 -15.86
N ILE A 260 10.75 -12.20 -15.87
CA ILE A 260 9.95 -11.95 -17.08
C ILE A 260 9.20 -10.62 -16.93
N VAL A 261 8.63 -10.11 -18.02
CA VAL A 261 7.75 -8.95 -17.98
C VAL A 261 6.30 -9.41 -18.16
N GLN A 262 5.41 -9.02 -17.25
CA GLN A 262 3.97 -9.25 -17.34
C GLN A 262 3.24 -7.95 -17.08
N SER A 263 2.33 -7.55 -17.97
CA SER A 263 1.55 -6.30 -17.85
C SER A 263 2.44 -5.08 -17.55
N GLY A 264 3.57 -4.95 -18.27
CA GLY A 264 4.52 -3.84 -18.12
C GLY A 264 5.35 -3.84 -16.83
N ARG A 265 5.31 -4.92 -16.02
CA ARG A 265 6.03 -5.02 -14.74
C ARG A 265 6.92 -6.24 -14.69
N SER A 266 8.10 -6.09 -14.07
CA SER A 266 9.00 -7.22 -13.80
C SER A 266 8.33 -8.22 -12.86
N THR A 267 8.51 -9.50 -13.16
CA THR A 267 8.02 -10.63 -12.39
C THR A 267 9.19 -11.54 -12.09
N PHE A 268 9.46 -11.78 -10.83
CA PHE A 268 10.56 -12.62 -10.36
C PHE A 268 9.99 -13.94 -9.81
N PHE A 269 10.56 -15.06 -10.21
CA PHE A 269 10.06 -16.37 -9.80
C PHE A 269 11.11 -17.48 -10.03
N CYS A 270 10.95 -18.61 -9.34
CA CYS A 270 11.71 -19.84 -9.60
C CYS A 270 10.85 -20.83 -10.41
N ALA A 271 11.25 -21.13 -11.65
CA ALA A 271 10.48 -22.02 -12.53
C ALA A 271 10.39 -23.47 -12.05
N LYS A 272 11.37 -23.94 -11.26
CA LYS A 272 11.36 -25.30 -10.68
C LYS A 272 10.39 -25.42 -9.52
N ARG A 273 10.34 -24.41 -8.63
CA ARG A 273 9.50 -24.41 -7.43
C ARG A 273 8.05 -24.03 -7.73
N GLN A 274 7.84 -23.08 -8.64
CA GLN A 274 6.52 -22.53 -8.95
C GLN A 274 5.92 -23.19 -10.20
N ARG A 275 4.84 -23.95 -10.02
CA ARG A 275 4.19 -24.74 -11.08
C ARG A 275 2.72 -24.35 -11.28
#